data_dd13bf4db98d51a51cbfca71359a7131
#
_entry.id   dd13bf4db98d51a51cbfca71359a7131
#
_cell.length_a   1.000
_cell.length_b   1.000
_cell.length_c   1.000
_cell.angle_alpha   90.00
_cell.angle_beta   90.00
_cell.angle_gamma   90.00
#
_symmetry.space_group_name_H-M   'P 1'
#
loop_
_entity.id
_entity.type
_entity.pdbx_description
1 polymer ?
#
loop_
_entity_poly.entity_id
_entity_poly.type
_entity_poly.pdbx_seq_one_letter_code
_entity_poly.pdbx_strand_id
1 'polypeptide(L)'
;MSKKIAVILSGCGVYDGAEIHESVITLLRLDQRGAQVQCFAPNIAQLHVINHLTGEEMPESRNVLVESARIARGNIKDIRDADVDDFDALIVPGGFGSAKNLSNFAIEGAGCTVQPDVLALTEAFAEAGKPVGLMCISPALAAKIYGPGVNCTIGNDAETAAAMNKMGATHTDCAVTEIVEDRARKLVSTPAYMLAQSISEAASGINKMVDRVLELTHEDDA
;
A
#
# COMPACT_ATOMS: atom_id res chain seq x y z
N MET A 1 -15.72 -19.30 4.98
CA MET A 1 -15.48 -18.39 6.14
C MET A 1 -15.16 -17.00 5.62
N SER A 2 -15.39 -15.96 6.42
CA SER A 2 -15.00 -14.59 6.06
C SER A 2 -13.47 -14.48 6.04
N LYS A 3 -12.91 -13.88 4.99
CA LYS A 3 -11.46 -13.67 4.90
C LYS A 3 -11.02 -12.51 5.78
N LYS A 4 -9.83 -12.61 6.35
CA LYS A 4 -9.23 -11.60 7.22
C LYS A 4 -8.11 -10.88 6.48
N ILE A 5 -8.23 -9.58 6.35
CA ILE A 5 -7.31 -8.75 5.57
C ILE A 5 -6.60 -7.75 6.48
N ALA A 6 -5.28 -7.77 6.44
CA ALA A 6 -4.46 -6.73 7.04
C ALA A 6 -4.35 -5.53 6.09
N VAL A 7 -4.44 -4.32 6.62
CA VAL A 7 -4.24 -3.07 5.87
C VAL A 7 -3.18 -2.25 6.58
N ILE A 8 -2.09 -1.92 5.90
CA ILE A 8 -1.05 -1.05 6.44
C ILE A 8 -1.33 0.39 6.01
N LEU A 9 -1.49 1.27 6.98
CA LEU A 9 -1.62 2.71 6.78
C LEU A 9 -0.31 3.43 7.14
N SER A 10 -0.11 4.62 6.58
CA SER A 10 1.15 5.37 6.69
C SER A 10 0.98 6.80 7.22
N GLY A 11 -0.09 7.06 7.94
CA GLY A 11 -0.55 8.38 8.37
C GLY A 11 -1.91 8.73 7.79
N CYS A 12 -2.25 9.99 7.70
CA CYS A 12 -3.55 10.47 7.24
C CYS A 12 -3.42 11.75 6.42
N GLY A 13 -3.34 11.62 5.10
CA GLY A 13 -3.20 12.73 4.15
C GLY A 13 -2.24 12.40 3.01
N VAL A 14 -2.57 12.79 1.78
CA VAL A 14 -1.81 12.39 0.59
C VAL A 14 -0.35 12.85 0.61
N TYR A 15 -0.05 14.03 1.16
CA TYR A 15 1.31 14.60 1.07
C TYR A 15 2.27 14.11 2.16
N ASP A 16 1.77 13.60 3.28
CA ASP A 16 2.58 13.21 4.43
C ASP A 16 2.17 11.90 5.09
N GLY A 17 1.15 11.21 4.55
CA GLY A 17 0.60 9.99 5.11
C GLY A 17 -0.07 9.10 4.07
N ALA A 18 -0.99 8.25 4.51
CA ALA A 18 -1.83 7.44 3.62
C ALA A 18 -2.81 8.34 2.86
N GLU A 19 -3.00 8.07 1.56
CA GLU A 19 -4.00 8.76 0.77
C GLU A 19 -5.39 8.39 1.30
N ILE A 20 -6.19 9.38 1.67
CA ILE A 20 -7.45 9.16 2.40
C ILE A 20 -8.48 8.44 1.51
N HIS A 21 -8.64 8.87 0.26
CA HIS A 21 -9.62 8.25 -0.65
C HIS A 21 -9.23 6.80 -0.97
N GLU A 22 -7.97 6.54 -1.27
CA GLU A 22 -7.48 5.19 -1.53
C GLU A 22 -7.72 4.27 -0.34
N SER A 23 -7.43 4.76 0.85
CA SER A 23 -7.64 4.03 2.10
C SER A 23 -9.11 3.73 2.34
N VAL A 24 -9.98 4.73 2.22
CA VAL A 24 -11.43 4.59 2.45
C VAL A 24 -12.09 3.71 1.40
N ILE A 25 -11.73 3.87 0.12
CA ILE A 25 -12.26 3.00 -0.95
C ILE A 25 -11.85 1.55 -0.72
N THR A 26 -10.61 1.31 -0.31
CA THR A 26 -10.12 -0.03 0.04
C THR A 26 -10.95 -0.63 1.19
N LEU A 27 -11.12 0.11 2.28
CA LEU A 27 -11.90 -0.34 3.43
C LEU A 27 -13.36 -0.59 3.07
N LEU A 28 -13.96 0.31 2.28
CA LEU A 28 -15.33 0.17 1.79
C LEU A 28 -15.50 -1.09 0.94
N ARG A 29 -14.59 -1.32 0.00
CA ARG A 29 -14.70 -2.50 -0.87
C ARG A 29 -14.53 -3.80 -0.11
N LEU A 30 -13.61 -3.86 0.85
CA LEU A 30 -13.44 -5.02 1.73
C LEU A 30 -14.71 -5.30 2.54
N ASP A 31 -15.32 -4.26 3.12
CA ASP A 31 -16.58 -4.38 3.86
C ASP A 31 -17.73 -4.87 2.98
N GLN A 32 -17.89 -4.31 1.77
CA GLN A 32 -18.88 -4.73 0.79
C GLN A 32 -18.72 -6.21 0.38
N ARG A 33 -17.50 -6.72 0.42
CA ARG A 33 -17.17 -8.13 0.14
C ARG A 33 -17.26 -9.03 1.37
N GLY A 34 -17.63 -8.51 2.52
CA GLY A 34 -17.79 -9.26 3.77
C GLY A 34 -16.46 -9.71 4.39
N ALA A 35 -15.35 -9.08 4.03
CA ALA A 35 -14.05 -9.34 4.64
C ALA A 35 -13.96 -8.71 6.03
N GLN A 36 -13.21 -9.35 6.93
CA GLN A 36 -12.81 -8.76 8.20
C GLN A 36 -11.50 -8.02 8.01
N VAL A 37 -11.42 -6.79 8.53
CA VAL A 37 -10.24 -5.94 8.33
C VAL A 37 -9.62 -5.57 9.67
N GLN A 38 -8.30 -5.64 9.75
CA GLN A 38 -7.50 -5.03 10.80
C GLN A 38 -6.48 -4.10 10.18
N CYS A 39 -6.55 -2.83 10.54
CA CYS A 39 -5.54 -1.84 10.16
C CYS A 39 -4.33 -1.90 11.10
N PHE A 40 -3.16 -1.62 10.54
CA PHE A 40 -1.88 -1.52 11.21
C PHE A 40 -1.13 -0.28 10.72
N ALA A 41 -0.27 0.26 11.55
CA ALA A 41 0.69 1.27 11.15
C ALA A 41 1.93 1.23 12.06
N PRO A 42 3.10 1.66 11.57
CA PRO A 42 4.27 1.77 12.43
C PRO A 42 4.09 2.89 13.46
N ASN A 43 4.49 2.62 14.69
CA ASN A 43 4.47 3.59 15.78
C ASN A 43 5.74 4.43 15.76
N ILE A 44 5.84 5.32 14.79
CA ILE A 44 7.00 6.17 14.52
C ILE A 44 6.56 7.60 14.23
N ALA A 45 7.48 8.54 14.34
CA ALA A 45 7.25 9.91 13.86
C ALA A 45 7.12 9.94 12.34
N GLN A 46 6.22 10.78 11.82
CA GLN A 46 6.21 11.11 10.38
C GLN A 46 7.52 11.83 10.01
N LEU A 47 7.93 11.71 8.76
CA LEU A 47 9.07 12.46 8.23
C LEU A 47 8.88 13.96 8.44
N HIS A 48 7.70 14.46 8.15
CA HIS A 48 7.28 15.85 8.36
C HIS A 48 5.75 15.95 8.32
N VAL A 49 5.24 17.14 8.58
CA VAL A 49 3.81 17.47 8.50
C VAL A 49 3.61 18.51 7.41
N ILE A 50 2.69 18.24 6.47
CA ILE A 50 2.41 19.12 5.34
C ILE A 50 1.04 19.78 5.52
N ASN A 51 0.97 21.09 5.33
CA ASN A 51 -0.29 21.79 5.17
C ASN A 51 -0.88 21.45 3.80
N HIS A 52 -1.92 20.64 3.77
CA HIS A 52 -2.54 20.18 2.51
C HIS A 52 -3.22 21.29 1.71
N LEU A 53 -3.47 22.45 2.31
CA LEU A 53 -3.99 23.60 1.57
C LEU A 53 -2.90 24.32 0.77
N THR A 54 -1.69 24.43 1.35
CA THR A 54 -0.58 25.19 0.74
C THR A 54 0.50 24.30 0.13
N GLY A 55 0.58 23.04 0.56
CA GLY A 55 1.67 22.12 0.20
C GLY A 55 2.97 22.37 0.96
N GLU A 56 2.99 23.29 1.92
CA GLU A 56 4.18 23.67 2.68
C GLU A 56 4.32 22.84 3.96
N GLU A 57 5.57 22.62 4.37
CA GLU A 57 5.89 21.96 5.64
C GLU A 57 5.47 22.85 6.82
N MET A 58 4.86 22.22 7.83
CA MET A 58 4.46 22.88 9.07
C MET A 58 5.47 22.61 10.18
N PRO A 59 5.70 23.57 11.10
CA PRO A 59 6.64 23.40 12.20
C PRO A 59 6.01 22.58 13.35
N GLU A 60 5.60 21.36 13.06
CA GLU A 60 5.03 20.43 14.02
C GLU A 60 5.48 18.99 13.70
N SER A 61 5.25 18.07 14.62
CA SER A 61 5.48 16.65 14.39
C SER A 61 4.23 15.85 14.72
N ARG A 62 4.02 14.73 14.02
CA ARG A 62 2.93 13.79 14.25
C ARG A 62 3.42 12.36 14.20
N ASN A 63 2.66 11.47 14.84
CA ASN A 63 2.95 10.05 14.89
C ASN A 63 2.13 9.31 13.82
N VAL A 64 2.77 8.42 13.07
CA VAL A 64 2.15 7.69 11.96
C VAL A 64 0.97 6.83 12.43
N LEU A 65 1.13 6.08 13.52
CA LEU A 65 0.06 5.24 14.07
C LEU A 65 -1.12 6.09 14.55
N VAL A 66 -0.85 7.17 15.27
CA VAL A 66 -1.87 8.07 15.79
C VAL A 66 -2.66 8.72 14.65
N GLU A 67 -1.98 9.20 13.62
CA GLU A 67 -2.66 9.81 12.46
C GLU A 67 -3.42 8.76 11.63
N SER A 68 -2.86 7.58 11.43
CA SER A 68 -3.54 6.48 10.73
C SER A 68 -4.84 6.05 11.44
N ALA A 69 -4.90 6.17 12.75
CA ALA A 69 -6.10 5.87 13.54
C ALA A 69 -7.31 6.75 13.15
N ARG A 70 -7.09 7.92 12.56
CA ARG A 70 -8.18 8.78 12.04
C ARG A 70 -8.94 8.08 10.92
N ILE A 71 -8.24 7.46 9.99
CA ILE A 71 -8.85 6.71 8.88
C ILE A 71 -9.54 5.44 9.40
N ALA A 72 -8.89 4.72 10.29
CA ALA A 72 -9.40 3.47 10.88
C ALA A 72 -10.44 3.69 11.99
N ARG A 73 -10.81 4.92 12.29
CA ARG A 73 -11.73 5.28 13.37
C ARG A 73 -11.33 4.68 14.73
N GLY A 74 -10.03 4.69 15.02
CA GLY A 74 -9.44 4.16 16.24
C GLY A 74 -9.20 2.64 16.24
N ASN A 75 -9.74 1.90 15.28
CA ASN A 75 -9.53 0.45 15.19
C ASN A 75 -8.24 0.14 14.40
N ILE A 76 -7.12 0.35 15.06
CA ILE A 76 -5.79 0.14 14.49
C ILE A 76 -4.83 -0.36 15.57
N LYS A 77 -3.83 -1.13 15.17
CA LYS A 77 -2.78 -1.64 16.05
C LYS A 77 -1.40 -1.24 15.56
N ASP A 78 -0.43 -1.23 16.47
CA ASP A 78 0.98 -1.15 16.13
C ASP A 78 1.34 -2.32 15.20
N ILE A 79 2.06 -2.03 14.12
CA ILE A 79 2.45 -3.05 13.15
C ILE A 79 3.26 -4.21 13.75
N ARG A 80 3.95 -3.97 14.87
CA ARG A 80 4.70 -4.99 15.61
C ARG A 80 3.80 -6.05 16.26
N ASP A 81 2.50 -5.75 16.43
CA ASP A 81 1.51 -6.68 16.97
C ASP A 81 0.86 -7.54 15.87
N ALA A 82 1.23 -7.34 14.61
CA ALA A 82 0.68 -8.10 13.50
C ALA A 82 1.34 -9.47 13.38
N ASP A 83 0.52 -10.51 13.27
CA ASP A 83 0.96 -11.86 12.96
C ASP A 83 0.38 -12.27 11.60
N VAL A 84 1.26 -12.64 10.66
CA VAL A 84 0.86 -13.06 9.31
C VAL A 84 -0.11 -14.23 9.32
N ASP A 85 -0.01 -15.11 10.31
CA ASP A 85 -0.87 -16.29 10.42
C ASP A 85 -2.34 -15.95 10.74
N ASP A 86 -2.60 -14.76 11.26
CA ASP A 86 -3.96 -14.28 11.54
C ASP A 86 -4.71 -13.78 10.29
N PHE A 87 -4.03 -13.63 9.15
CA PHE A 87 -4.58 -12.98 7.95
C PHE A 87 -4.45 -13.82 6.69
N ASP A 88 -5.40 -13.62 5.78
CA ASP A 88 -5.41 -14.28 4.46
C ASP A 88 -4.71 -13.44 3.39
N ALA A 89 -4.65 -12.12 3.55
CA ALA A 89 -4.02 -11.20 2.59
C ALA A 89 -3.66 -9.86 3.26
N LEU A 90 -2.88 -9.07 2.53
CA LEU A 90 -2.44 -7.73 2.90
C LEU A 90 -2.76 -6.72 1.80
N ILE A 91 -3.20 -5.51 2.17
CA ILE A 91 -3.32 -4.38 1.24
C ILE A 91 -2.62 -3.16 1.83
N VAL A 92 -1.88 -2.44 0.99
CA VAL A 92 -1.19 -1.20 1.35
C VAL A 92 -1.67 -0.07 0.43
N PRO A 93 -2.55 0.82 0.91
CA PRO A 93 -2.88 2.05 0.20
C PRO A 93 -1.65 2.91 -0.03
N GLY A 94 -1.74 3.82 -1.02
CA GLY A 94 -0.66 4.74 -1.32
C GLY A 94 -0.71 6.02 -0.50
N GLY A 95 -0.37 7.11 -1.13
CA GLY A 95 -0.04 8.39 -0.53
C GLY A 95 1.46 8.51 -0.29
N PHE A 96 1.95 9.74 -0.14
CA PHE A 96 3.38 9.95 0.08
C PHE A 96 3.91 9.32 1.37
N GLY A 97 3.03 8.98 2.32
CA GLY A 97 3.41 8.24 3.52
C GLY A 97 4.11 6.90 3.23
N SER A 98 3.74 6.21 2.14
CA SER A 98 4.46 5.00 1.71
C SER A 98 5.92 5.30 1.35
N ALA A 99 6.18 6.46 0.75
CA ALA A 99 7.51 6.88 0.30
C ALA A 99 8.26 7.73 1.33
N LYS A 100 7.61 8.19 2.40
CA LYS A 100 8.17 9.06 3.43
C LYS A 100 8.23 8.42 4.82
N ASN A 101 7.28 7.54 5.15
CA ASN A 101 7.13 6.94 6.49
C ASN A 101 7.35 5.42 6.47
N LEU A 102 6.78 4.69 5.49
CA LEU A 102 7.01 3.25 5.34
C LEU A 102 8.37 2.95 4.71
N SER A 103 8.96 3.91 4.06
CA SER A 103 10.28 3.89 3.42
C SER A 103 10.84 5.30 3.34
N ASN A 104 12.05 5.43 2.81
CA ASN A 104 12.65 6.71 2.45
C ASN A 104 12.75 6.90 0.92
N PHE A 105 11.90 6.24 0.16
CA PHE A 105 11.90 6.30 -1.30
C PHE A 105 11.78 7.73 -1.85
N ALA A 106 10.98 8.59 -1.21
CA ALA A 106 10.84 9.98 -1.62
C ALA A 106 12.15 10.79 -1.58
N ILE A 107 13.11 10.36 -0.75
CA ILE A 107 14.41 11.02 -0.56
C ILE A 107 15.51 10.29 -1.34
N GLU A 108 15.59 8.96 -1.20
CA GLU A 108 16.70 8.13 -1.68
C GLU A 108 16.40 7.45 -3.04
N GLY A 109 15.15 7.52 -3.52
CA GLY A 109 14.76 6.88 -4.77
C GLY A 109 15.13 5.41 -4.81
N ALA A 110 15.83 4.96 -5.84
CA ALA A 110 16.23 3.56 -6.00
C ALA A 110 17.19 3.06 -4.91
N GLY A 111 17.84 3.94 -4.16
CA GLY A 111 18.69 3.60 -3.01
C GLY A 111 17.92 3.45 -1.70
N CYS A 112 16.60 3.46 -1.73
CA CYS A 112 15.76 3.48 -0.54
C CYS A 112 15.89 2.22 0.34
N THR A 113 15.49 2.40 1.59
CA THR A 113 15.24 1.32 2.54
C THR A 113 13.79 1.36 3.01
N VAL A 114 13.24 0.22 3.37
CA VAL A 114 11.90 0.10 3.95
C VAL A 114 12.02 0.10 5.47
N GLN A 115 11.07 0.74 6.14
CA GLN A 115 11.00 0.73 7.60
C GLN A 115 10.99 -0.72 8.11
N PRO A 116 11.85 -1.09 9.09
CA PRO A 116 12.12 -2.48 9.42
C PRO A 116 10.88 -3.33 9.78
N ASP A 117 9.95 -2.78 10.54
CA ASP A 117 8.74 -3.52 10.95
C ASP A 117 7.78 -3.69 9.77
N VAL A 118 7.72 -2.70 8.86
CA VAL A 118 6.94 -2.78 7.61
C VAL A 118 7.55 -3.83 6.69
N LEU A 119 8.87 -3.84 6.53
CA LEU A 119 9.57 -4.83 5.71
C LEU A 119 9.34 -6.25 6.25
N ALA A 120 9.51 -6.43 7.55
CA ALA A 120 9.33 -7.74 8.18
C ALA A 120 7.92 -8.31 7.96
N LEU A 121 6.88 -7.49 8.12
CA LEU A 121 5.50 -7.95 7.90
C LEU A 121 5.21 -8.22 6.42
N THR A 122 5.62 -7.33 5.53
CA THR A 122 5.39 -7.51 4.08
C THR A 122 6.14 -8.71 3.52
N GLU A 123 7.38 -8.93 3.95
CA GLU A 123 8.14 -10.14 3.60
C GLU A 123 7.48 -11.41 4.15
N ALA A 124 6.94 -11.38 5.37
CA ALA A 124 6.22 -12.53 5.94
C ALA A 124 5.01 -12.92 5.08
N PHE A 125 4.24 -11.97 4.56
CA PHE A 125 3.14 -12.26 3.62
C PHE A 125 3.66 -12.85 2.31
N ALA A 126 4.74 -12.29 1.76
CA ALA A 126 5.37 -12.79 0.53
C ALA A 126 5.88 -14.22 0.70
N GLU A 127 6.59 -14.51 1.78
CA GLU A 127 7.14 -15.84 2.09
C GLU A 127 6.05 -16.88 2.36
N ALA A 128 4.95 -16.46 2.99
CA ALA A 128 3.79 -17.32 3.22
C ALA A 128 2.95 -17.55 1.94
N GLY A 129 3.31 -16.91 0.82
CA GLY A 129 2.58 -17.03 -0.44
C GLY A 129 1.17 -16.42 -0.37
N LYS A 130 0.92 -15.53 0.57
CA LYS A 130 -0.37 -14.86 0.74
C LYS A 130 -0.50 -13.67 -0.20
N PRO A 131 -1.70 -13.40 -0.76
CA PRO A 131 -1.90 -12.28 -1.68
C PRO A 131 -1.60 -10.93 -1.04
N VAL A 132 -0.98 -10.04 -1.83
CA VAL A 132 -0.69 -8.66 -1.43
C VAL A 132 -1.20 -7.71 -2.51
N GLY A 133 -1.87 -6.64 -2.09
CA GLY A 133 -2.30 -5.54 -2.95
C GLY A 133 -1.51 -4.27 -2.63
N LEU A 134 -0.87 -3.68 -3.64
CA LEU A 134 -0.14 -2.42 -3.53
C LEU A 134 -0.71 -1.42 -4.56
N MET A 135 -1.00 -0.19 -4.14
CA MET A 135 -1.54 0.82 -5.04
C MET A 135 -0.78 2.14 -4.99
N CYS A 136 -0.99 2.96 -6.02
CA CYS A 136 -0.43 4.29 -6.17
C CYS A 136 1.09 4.24 -6.17
N ILE A 137 1.76 4.81 -5.18
CA ILE A 137 3.23 4.78 -5.04
C ILE A 137 3.74 3.55 -4.27
N SER A 138 2.88 2.85 -3.53
CA SER A 138 3.29 1.69 -2.71
C SER A 138 3.97 0.57 -3.52
N PRO A 139 3.63 0.32 -4.80
CA PRO A 139 4.36 -0.65 -5.63
C PRO A 139 5.85 -0.32 -5.83
N ALA A 140 6.30 0.90 -5.56
CA ALA A 140 7.72 1.24 -5.54
C ALA A 140 8.52 0.40 -4.52
N LEU A 141 7.85 -0.16 -3.51
CA LEU A 141 8.47 -1.02 -2.49
C LEU A 141 8.55 -2.49 -2.91
N ALA A 142 7.91 -2.88 -4.01
CA ALA A 142 7.77 -4.29 -4.40
C ALA A 142 9.10 -5.03 -4.54
N ALA A 143 10.12 -4.41 -5.14
CA ALA A 143 11.43 -5.04 -5.30
C ALA A 143 12.14 -5.29 -3.97
N LYS A 144 11.90 -4.47 -2.95
CA LYS A 144 12.45 -4.64 -1.60
C LYS A 144 11.75 -5.79 -0.86
N ILE A 145 10.48 -6.03 -1.15
CA ILE A 145 9.66 -7.07 -0.51
C ILE A 145 9.88 -8.43 -1.19
N TYR A 146 9.86 -8.46 -2.52
CA TYR A 146 9.84 -9.71 -3.31
C TYR A 146 11.17 -10.06 -3.97
N GLY A 147 12.12 -9.12 -3.99
CA GLY A 147 13.36 -9.30 -4.73
C GLY A 147 13.23 -9.05 -6.24
N PRO A 148 14.28 -9.37 -7.00
CA PRO A 148 14.34 -9.04 -8.42
C PRO A 148 13.32 -9.81 -9.26
N GLY A 149 12.87 -9.15 -10.34
CA GLY A 149 11.94 -9.72 -11.31
C GLY A 149 10.45 -9.62 -10.93
N VAL A 150 10.11 -9.01 -9.78
CA VAL A 150 8.70 -8.81 -9.41
C VAL A 150 8.01 -7.86 -10.40
N ASN A 151 6.85 -8.29 -10.92
CA ASN A 151 6.07 -7.49 -11.86
C ASN A 151 5.03 -6.65 -11.12
N CYS A 152 5.03 -5.34 -11.35
CA CYS A 152 4.11 -4.41 -10.72
C CYS A 152 3.97 -3.11 -11.51
N THR A 153 3.06 -2.25 -11.09
CA THR A 153 2.80 -0.96 -11.74
C THR A 153 2.61 0.17 -10.73
N ILE A 154 3.02 1.38 -11.13
CA ILE A 154 2.58 2.65 -10.53
C ILE A 154 1.80 3.50 -11.55
N GLY A 155 1.41 2.93 -12.67
CA GLY A 155 0.80 3.63 -13.79
C GLY A 155 1.77 3.80 -14.95
N ASN A 156 2.20 5.02 -15.25
CA ASN A 156 3.08 5.31 -16.40
C ASN A 156 4.09 6.44 -16.16
N ASP A 157 4.32 6.81 -14.91
CA ASP A 157 5.34 7.80 -14.58
C ASP A 157 6.75 7.24 -14.87
N ALA A 158 7.40 7.77 -15.89
CA ALA A 158 8.65 7.22 -16.39
C ALA A 158 9.80 7.28 -15.37
N GLU A 159 9.87 8.32 -14.57
CA GLU A 159 10.91 8.48 -13.56
C GLU A 159 10.77 7.45 -12.43
N THR A 160 9.57 7.31 -11.90
CA THR A 160 9.27 6.32 -10.87
C THR A 160 9.45 4.90 -11.40
N ALA A 161 8.97 4.60 -12.61
CA ALA A 161 9.16 3.30 -13.26
C ALA A 161 10.64 2.96 -13.43
N ALA A 162 11.46 3.93 -13.84
CA ALA A 162 12.90 3.75 -13.98
C ALA A 162 13.57 3.44 -12.62
N ALA A 163 13.17 4.12 -11.55
CA ALA A 163 13.67 3.83 -10.20
C ALA A 163 13.31 2.42 -9.76
N MET A 164 12.06 1.99 -10.00
CA MET A 164 11.58 0.64 -9.68
C MET A 164 12.37 -0.43 -10.45
N ASN A 165 12.58 -0.23 -11.75
CA ASN A 165 13.39 -1.13 -12.58
C ASN A 165 14.85 -1.19 -12.10
N LYS A 166 15.43 -0.06 -11.69
CA LYS A 166 16.76 -0.01 -11.09
C LYS A 166 16.87 -0.79 -9.79
N MET A 167 15.81 -0.86 -9.00
CA MET A 167 15.74 -1.68 -7.78
C MET A 167 15.58 -3.18 -8.08
N GLY A 168 15.30 -3.55 -9.32
CA GLY A 168 15.13 -4.93 -9.75
C GLY A 168 13.69 -5.35 -10.05
N ALA A 169 12.70 -4.47 -9.89
CA ALA A 169 11.34 -4.77 -10.33
C ALA A 169 11.23 -4.79 -11.86
N THR A 170 10.17 -5.39 -12.36
CA THR A 170 9.72 -5.26 -13.74
C THR A 170 8.46 -4.40 -13.74
N HIS A 171 8.61 -3.11 -14.05
CA HIS A 171 7.45 -2.22 -14.13
C HIS A 171 6.70 -2.45 -15.44
N THR A 172 5.36 -2.51 -15.34
CA THR A 172 4.44 -2.61 -16.48
C THR A 172 3.51 -1.40 -16.47
N ASP A 173 3.46 -0.67 -17.59
CA ASP A 173 2.49 0.44 -17.73
C ASP A 173 1.06 -0.06 -17.60
N CYS A 174 0.23 0.71 -16.91
CA CYS A 174 -1.13 0.29 -16.57
C CYS A 174 -2.08 1.49 -16.57
N ALA A 175 -3.26 1.31 -17.14
CA ALA A 175 -4.33 2.30 -17.08
C ALA A 175 -4.93 2.39 -15.67
N VAL A 176 -5.53 3.54 -15.33
CA VAL A 176 -6.12 3.80 -14.01
C VAL A 176 -7.23 2.81 -13.64
N THR A 177 -7.93 2.26 -14.63
CA THR A 177 -9.03 1.30 -14.46
C THR A 177 -8.57 -0.15 -14.35
N GLU A 178 -7.26 -0.40 -14.50
CA GLU A 178 -6.71 -1.74 -14.63
C GLU A 178 -5.78 -2.11 -13.47
N ILE A 179 -5.38 -3.36 -13.45
CA ILE A 179 -4.44 -3.94 -12.49
C ILE A 179 -3.30 -4.63 -13.22
N VAL A 180 -2.17 -4.76 -12.55
CA VAL A 180 -1.06 -5.66 -12.93
C VAL A 180 -0.93 -6.73 -11.86
N GLU A 181 -0.89 -7.99 -12.27
CA GLU A 181 -0.73 -9.14 -11.39
C GLU A 181 0.61 -9.83 -11.66
N ASP A 182 1.40 -10.00 -10.63
CA ASP A 182 2.47 -11.00 -10.60
C ASP A 182 1.89 -12.28 -10.02
N ARG A 183 1.46 -13.17 -10.91
CA ARG A 183 0.74 -14.38 -10.52
C ARG A 183 1.59 -15.33 -9.66
N ALA A 184 2.88 -15.44 -9.97
CA ALA A 184 3.78 -16.32 -9.23
C ALA A 184 3.99 -15.87 -7.78
N ARG A 185 3.93 -14.56 -7.55
CA ARG A 185 4.11 -13.95 -6.23
C ARG A 185 2.80 -13.52 -5.56
N LYS A 186 1.66 -13.69 -6.25
CA LYS A 186 0.33 -13.22 -5.81
C LYS A 186 0.32 -11.74 -5.43
N LEU A 187 1.09 -10.93 -6.14
CA LEU A 187 1.09 -9.48 -5.99
C LEU A 187 0.16 -8.86 -7.02
N VAL A 188 -0.75 -8.01 -6.56
CA VAL A 188 -1.65 -7.21 -7.40
C VAL A 188 -1.38 -5.74 -7.18
N SER A 189 -1.26 -4.97 -8.24
CA SER A 189 -1.03 -3.53 -8.16
C SER A 189 -1.92 -2.74 -9.10
N THR A 190 -2.19 -1.49 -8.77
CA THR A 190 -3.01 -0.57 -9.55
C THR A 190 -2.53 0.86 -9.38
N PRO A 191 -2.66 1.72 -10.41
CA PRO A 191 -2.18 3.10 -10.35
C PRO A 191 -2.86 4.00 -9.34
N ALA A 192 -4.17 3.86 -9.12
CA ALA A 192 -4.94 4.75 -8.26
C ALA A 192 -4.64 6.24 -8.59
N TYR A 193 -4.37 7.07 -7.58
CA TYR A 193 -4.12 8.50 -7.80
C TYR A 193 -2.77 8.85 -8.47
N MET A 194 -1.94 7.88 -8.80
CA MET A 194 -0.84 8.16 -9.76
C MET A 194 -1.40 8.61 -11.12
N LEU A 195 -2.60 8.17 -11.49
CA LEU A 195 -3.25 8.52 -12.77
C LEU A 195 -4.67 9.08 -12.61
N ALA A 196 -5.40 8.75 -11.56
CA ALA A 196 -6.80 9.12 -11.40
C ALA A 196 -7.02 10.65 -11.39
N GLN A 197 -7.96 11.10 -12.18
CA GLN A 197 -8.40 12.50 -12.26
C GLN A 197 -9.67 12.75 -11.44
N SER A 198 -10.28 11.68 -10.92
CA SER A 198 -11.47 11.75 -10.07
C SER A 198 -11.46 10.58 -9.08
N ILE A 199 -12.27 10.72 -8.03
CA ILE A 199 -12.44 9.67 -7.04
C ILE A 199 -13.06 8.40 -7.67
N SER A 200 -13.94 8.57 -8.67
CA SER A 200 -14.55 7.46 -9.40
C SER A 200 -13.52 6.67 -10.21
N GLU A 201 -12.60 7.36 -10.86
CA GLU A 201 -11.50 6.70 -11.58
C GLU A 201 -10.59 5.92 -10.61
N ALA A 202 -10.24 6.52 -9.48
CA ALA A 202 -9.45 5.85 -8.45
C ALA A 202 -10.19 4.59 -7.95
N ALA A 203 -11.48 4.70 -7.64
CA ALA A 203 -12.30 3.58 -7.19
C ALA A 203 -12.36 2.43 -8.20
N SER A 204 -12.36 2.71 -9.48
CA SER A 204 -12.44 1.72 -10.55
C SER A 204 -11.29 0.69 -10.45
N GLY A 205 -10.06 1.15 -10.43
CA GLY A 205 -8.88 0.28 -10.31
C GLY A 205 -8.72 -0.33 -8.92
N ILE A 206 -8.98 0.44 -7.87
CA ILE A 206 -8.88 -0.03 -6.48
C ILE A 206 -9.86 -1.17 -6.21
N ASN A 207 -11.12 -1.03 -6.64
CA ASN A 207 -12.11 -2.09 -6.48
C ASN A 207 -11.71 -3.36 -7.22
N LYS A 208 -11.18 -3.23 -8.44
CA LYS A 208 -10.68 -4.38 -9.22
C LYS A 208 -9.51 -5.06 -8.49
N MET A 209 -8.58 -4.28 -7.93
CA MET A 209 -7.46 -4.82 -7.17
C MET A 209 -7.93 -5.54 -5.90
N VAL A 210 -8.80 -4.94 -5.11
CA VAL A 210 -9.35 -5.55 -3.89
C VAL A 210 -10.07 -6.86 -4.21
N ASP A 211 -10.92 -6.85 -5.24
CA ASP A 211 -11.62 -8.06 -5.69
C ASP A 211 -10.63 -9.17 -6.07
N ARG A 212 -9.58 -8.83 -6.83
CA ARG A 212 -8.58 -9.82 -7.25
C ARG A 212 -7.76 -10.36 -6.09
N VAL A 213 -7.38 -9.52 -5.13
CA VAL A 213 -6.70 -9.97 -3.89
C VAL A 213 -7.57 -10.97 -3.14
N LEU A 214 -8.87 -10.69 -2.99
CA LEU A 214 -9.79 -11.61 -2.32
C LEU A 214 -9.98 -12.94 -3.09
N GLU A 215 -10.07 -12.90 -4.42
CA GLU A 215 -10.13 -14.10 -5.25
C GLU A 215 -8.90 -15.00 -5.04
N LEU A 216 -7.71 -14.41 -5.01
CA LEU A 216 -6.46 -15.14 -4.79
C LEU A 216 -6.40 -15.85 -3.44
N THR A 217 -7.09 -15.36 -2.41
CA THR A 217 -7.17 -16.04 -1.11
C THR A 217 -7.95 -17.36 -1.18
N HIS A 218 -8.78 -17.55 -2.21
CA HIS A 218 -9.57 -18.77 -2.41
C HIS A 218 -8.88 -19.79 -3.32
N GLU A 219 -7.91 -19.37 -4.11
CA GLU A 219 -7.17 -20.26 -5.01
C GLU A 219 -6.30 -21.28 -4.24
N ASP A 220 -5.99 -21.01 -2.98
CA ASP A 220 -5.26 -21.93 -2.10
C ASP A 220 -6.16 -22.96 -1.41
N ASP A 221 -7.48 -22.73 -1.39
CA ASP A 221 -8.47 -23.62 -0.76
C ASP A 221 -8.91 -24.76 -1.71
N ALA A 222 -8.41 -24.76 -2.94
CA ALA A 222 -8.73 -25.75 -4.00
C ALA A 222 -7.55 -26.70 -4.23
#